data_1398fa41a9204e49ccfe56a9a253f860
#
_entry.id   1398fa41a9204e49ccfe56a9a253f860
#
_cell.length_a   1.000
_cell.length_b   1.000
_cell.length_c   1.000
_cell.angle_alpha   90.00
_cell.angle_beta   90.00
_cell.angle_gamma   90.00
#
_symmetry.space_group_name_H-M   'P 1'
#
loop_
_entity.id
_entity.type
_entity.pdbx_description
1 polymer ?
#
loop_
_entity_poly.entity_id
_entity_poly.type
_entity_poly.pdbx_seq_one_letter_code
_entity_poly.pdbx_strand_id
1 'polypeptide(L)'
;MVRVSKPAAQRKDEILDAAQTLFVTKGYQATTIEDILKAVGIAKGTLYHHFSGKEEVLRGLVRRTVGQAVERARAIAASDLSVLEKLGAVAASARVEGQSAELIEEFHTQDNSEFHLLSIVEMVKGLTPILADVVSEGVEEGVFATDDPLGSVEVLLTAGGFLLDVGIFGGDAAEVGRRAGAVTRAAEIL
;
A
#
# COMPACT_ATOMS: atom_id res chain seq x y z
N MET A 1 -39.85 13.13 0.56
CA MET A 1 -38.55 13.05 -0.11
C MET A 1 -38.12 11.59 -0.16
N VAL A 2 -38.05 11.00 -1.35
CA VAL A 2 -37.57 9.63 -1.52
C VAL A 2 -36.05 9.63 -1.26
N ARG A 3 -35.61 8.93 -0.22
CA ARG A 3 -34.19 8.78 0.14
C ARG A 3 -33.57 7.85 -0.91
N VAL A 4 -32.97 8.39 -1.96
CA VAL A 4 -32.23 7.61 -2.95
C VAL A 4 -31.08 6.90 -2.23
N SER A 5 -31.18 5.59 -2.10
CA SER A 5 -30.09 4.78 -1.55
C SER A 5 -28.94 4.79 -2.55
N LYS A 6 -27.80 5.36 -2.19
CA LYS A 6 -26.60 5.29 -3.01
C LYS A 6 -26.09 3.86 -3.10
N PRO A 7 -25.43 3.46 -4.22
CA PRO A 7 -24.80 2.16 -4.34
C PRO A 7 -23.82 1.90 -3.18
N ALA A 8 -23.73 0.65 -2.72
CA ALA A 8 -22.88 0.29 -1.57
C ALA A 8 -21.41 0.68 -1.76
N ALA A 9 -20.87 0.52 -2.99
CA ALA A 9 -19.50 0.92 -3.31
C ALA A 9 -19.29 2.42 -3.13
N GLN A 10 -20.18 3.25 -3.71
CA GLN A 10 -20.11 4.71 -3.56
C GLN A 10 -20.18 5.15 -2.10
N ARG A 11 -21.02 4.50 -1.29
CA ARG A 11 -21.12 4.80 0.14
C ARG A 11 -19.84 4.45 0.90
N LYS A 12 -19.23 3.32 0.54
CA LYS A 12 -17.94 2.90 1.10
C LYS A 12 -16.84 3.93 0.82
N ASP A 13 -16.77 4.42 -0.42
CA ASP A 13 -15.79 5.44 -0.82
C ASP A 13 -16.01 6.77 -0.08
N GLU A 14 -17.26 7.23 0.06
CA GLU A 14 -17.58 8.45 0.84
C GLU A 14 -17.13 8.34 2.31
N ILE A 15 -17.26 7.16 2.92
CA ILE A 15 -16.79 6.92 4.29
C ILE A 15 -15.26 6.99 4.33
N LEU A 16 -14.58 6.36 3.37
CA LEU A 16 -13.12 6.37 3.30
C LEU A 16 -12.56 7.77 3.04
N ASP A 17 -13.18 8.56 2.15
CA ASP A 17 -12.76 9.93 1.87
C ASP A 17 -12.87 10.84 3.10
N ALA A 18 -14.01 10.77 3.81
CA ALA A 18 -14.21 11.52 5.03
C ALA A 18 -13.22 11.08 6.15
N ALA A 19 -13.00 9.79 6.28
CA ALA A 19 -12.05 9.25 7.24
C ALA A 19 -10.62 9.67 6.93
N GLN A 20 -10.20 9.62 5.67
CA GLN A 20 -8.88 10.08 5.22
C GLN A 20 -8.66 11.54 5.59
N THR A 21 -9.61 12.41 5.27
CA THR A 21 -9.54 13.84 5.62
C THR A 21 -9.42 14.04 7.14
N LEU A 22 -10.21 13.32 7.92
CA LEU A 22 -10.18 13.43 9.38
C LEU A 22 -8.88 12.87 9.98
N PHE A 23 -8.35 11.77 9.46
CA PHE A 23 -7.10 11.19 9.92
C PHE A 23 -5.91 12.13 9.65
N VAL A 24 -5.88 12.78 8.49
CA VAL A 24 -4.85 13.78 8.15
C VAL A 24 -4.98 15.05 8.99
N THR A 25 -6.20 15.58 9.19
CA THR A 25 -6.38 16.88 9.84
C THR A 25 -6.50 16.83 11.36
N LYS A 26 -7.00 15.75 11.92
CA LYS A 26 -7.25 15.57 13.35
C LYS A 26 -6.35 14.52 13.99
N GLY A 27 -5.72 13.68 13.18
CA GLY A 27 -4.96 12.50 13.60
C GLY A 27 -5.85 11.26 13.79
N TYR A 28 -5.27 10.07 13.53
CA TYR A 28 -5.98 8.79 13.66
C TYR A 28 -6.49 8.56 15.08
N GLN A 29 -5.66 8.73 16.09
CA GLN A 29 -6.03 8.45 17.49
C GLN A 29 -7.18 9.35 17.97
N ALA A 30 -7.14 10.63 17.63
CA ALA A 30 -8.15 11.62 18.05
C ALA A 30 -9.47 11.54 17.24
N THR A 31 -9.48 10.87 16.08
CA THR A 31 -10.68 10.71 15.26
C THR A 31 -11.55 9.59 15.81
N THR A 32 -12.84 9.88 15.97
CA THR A 32 -13.87 8.94 16.42
C THR A 32 -14.78 8.47 15.28
N ILE A 33 -15.50 7.37 15.48
CA ILE A 33 -16.55 6.95 14.53
C ILE A 33 -17.62 8.03 14.39
N GLU A 34 -17.98 8.71 15.49
CA GLU A 34 -18.93 9.80 15.50
C GLU A 34 -18.51 11.00 14.62
N ASP A 35 -17.21 11.30 14.58
CA ASP A 35 -16.68 12.31 13.66
C ASP A 35 -16.91 11.93 12.20
N ILE A 36 -16.61 10.66 11.86
CA ILE A 36 -16.81 10.13 10.49
C ILE A 36 -18.30 10.16 10.11
N LEU A 37 -19.17 9.69 11.02
CA LEU A 37 -20.63 9.73 10.80
C LEU A 37 -21.14 11.12 10.51
N LYS A 38 -20.67 12.11 11.28
CA LYS A 38 -21.03 13.52 11.13
C LYS A 38 -20.51 14.09 9.82
N ALA A 39 -19.28 13.78 9.45
CA ALA A 39 -18.66 14.27 8.20
C ALA A 39 -19.40 13.75 6.95
N VAL A 40 -19.80 12.47 6.94
CA VAL A 40 -20.51 11.84 5.82
C VAL A 40 -22.02 12.13 5.87
N GLY A 41 -22.56 12.47 7.03
CA GLY A 41 -24.00 12.68 7.22
C GLY A 41 -24.82 11.37 7.19
N ILE A 42 -24.31 10.29 7.78
CA ILE A 42 -24.93 8.97 7.77
C ILE A 42 -25.25 8.48 9.19
N ALA A 43 -26.21 7.56 9.27
CA ALA A 43 -26.55 6.89 10.52
C ALA A 43 -25.48 5.84 10.88
N LYS A 44 -25.31 5.58 12.19
CA LYS A 44 -24.37 4.61 12.74
C LYS A 44 -24.50 3.21 12.11
N GLY A 45 -25.71 2.71 11.92
CA GLY A 45 -25.97 1.42 11.26
C GLY A 45 -25.48 1.36 9.82
N THR A 46 -25.44 2.49 9.09
CA THR A 46 -24.93 2.55 7.73
C THR A 46 -23.41 2.33 7.71
N LEU A 47 -22.68 2.92 8.63
CA LEU A 47 -21.22 2.72 8.73
C LEU A 47 -20.92 1.28 9.10
N TYR A 48 -21.59 0.74 10.13
CA TYR A 48 -21.36 -0.64 10.60
C TYR A 48 -21.78 -1.72 9.61
N HIS A 49 -22.59 -1.37 8.60
CA HIS A 49 -22.83 -2.25 7.46
C HIS A 49 -21.60 -2.42 6.56
N HIS A 50 -20.72 -1.42 6.50
CA HIS A 50 -19.52 -1.42 5.65
C HIS A 50 -18.23 -1.73 6.41
N PHE A 51 -18.12 -1.29 7.67
CA PHE A 51 -16.91 -1.37 8.47
C PHE A 51 -17.27 -1.73 9.92
N SER A 52 -16.59 -2.69 10.50
CA SER A 52 -16.80 -3.12 11.88
C SER A 52 -16.34 -2.09 12.93
N GLY A 53 -15.51 -1.13 12.56
CA GLY A 53 -14.98 -0.09 13.44
C GLY A 53 -13.95 0.79 12.75
N LYS A 54 -13.30 1.67 13.53
CA LYS A 54 -12.28 2.63 13.04
C LYS A 54 -11.08 1.92 12.42
N GLU A 55 -10.64 0.80 12.99
CA GLU A 55 -9.56 -0.03 12.45
C GLU A 55 -9.91 -0.61 11.08
N GLU A 56 -11.15 -1.06 10.88
CA GLU A 56 -11.57 -1.58 9.57
C GLU A 56 -11.68 -0.47 8.52
N VAL A 57 -12.02 0.76 8.93
CA VAL A 57 -11.94 1.95 8.06
C VAL A 57 -10.50 2.22 7.66
N LEU A 58 -9.55 2.17 8.60
CA LEU A 58 -8.11 2.30 8.33
C LEU A 58 -7.63 1.22 7.35
N ARG A 59 -7.99 -0.04 7.58
CA ARG A 59 -7.69 -1.15 6.64
C ARG A 59 -8.26 -0.90 5.26
N GLY A 60 -9.46 -0.33 5.18
CA GLY A 60 -10.09 0.06 3.92
C GLY A 60 -9.28 1.14 3.19
N LEU A 61 -8.75 2.13 3.89
CA LEU A 61 -7.87 3.16 3.34
C LEU A 61 -6.56 2.58 2.81
N VAL A 62 -5.89 1.76 3.62
CA VAL A 62 -4.64 1.08 3.21
C VAL A 62 -4.86 0.26 1.95
N ARG A 63 -5.90 -0.59 1.92
CA ARG A 63 -6.22 -1.41 0.74
C ARG A 63 -6.52 -0.56 -0.49
N ARG A 64 -7.18 0.59 -0.34
CA ARG A 64 -7.45 1.51 -1.45
C ARG A 64 -6.15 2.11 -1.99
N THR A 65 -5.27 2.57 -1.12
CA THR A 65 -3.98 3.18 -1.50
C THR A 65 -3.05 2.15 -2.14
N VAL A 66 -2.88 1.00 -1.50
CA VAL A 66 -2.07 -0.11 -2.04
C VAL A 66 -2.66 -0.64 -3.34
N GLY A 67 -4.00 -0.78 -3.43
CA GLY A 67 -4.68 -1.21 -4.64
C GLY A 67 -4.36 -0.33 -5.85
N GLN A 68 -4.27 0.98 -5.67
CA GLN A 68 -3.86 1.90 -6.75
C GLN A 68 -2.41 1.65 -7.20
N ALA A 69 -1.51 1.36 -6.27
CA ALA A 69 -0.12 1.01 -6.61
C ALA A 69 -0.05 -0.34 -7.35
N VAL A 70 -0.82 -1.33 -6.90
CA VAL A 70 -0.93 -2.65 -7.55
C VAL A 70 -1.48 -2.53 -8.98
N GLU A 71 -2.50 -1.72 -9.22
CA GLU A 71 -3.03 -1.50 -10.58
C GLU A 71 -2.02 -0.79 -11.49
N ARG A 72 -1.25 0.18 -10.97
CA ARG A 72 -0.15 0.78 -11.74
C ARG A 72 0.92 -0.25 -12.08
N ALA A 73 1.32 -1.08 -11.12
CA ALA A 73 2.28 -2.15 -11.34
C ALA A 73 1.80 -3.15 -12.40
N ARG A 74 0.51 -3.51 -12.37
CA ARG A 74 -0.12 -4.39 -13.36
C ARG A 74 -0.06 -3.79 -14.78
N ALA A 75 -0.35 -2.49 -14.91
CA ALA A 75 -0.27 -1.80 -16.20
C ALA A 75 1.18 -1.76 -16.73
N ILE A 76 2.17 -1.54 -15.85
CA ILE A 76 3.59 -1.56 -16.21
C ILE A 76 4.02 -2.97 -16.64
N ALA A 77 3.66 -4.00 -15.88
CA ALA A 77 3.99 -5.39 -16.19
C ALA A 77 3.42 -5.84 -17.56
N ALA A 78 2.25 -5.32 -17.94
CA ALA A 78 1.61 -5.60 -19.23
C ALA A 78 2.14 -4.76 -20.41
N SER A 79 3.12 -3.86 -20.19
CA SER A 79 3.70 -3.02 -21.25
C SER A 79 4.80 -3.74 -22.04
N ASP A 80 5.20 -3.15 -23.17
CA ASP A 80 6.27 -3.66 -24.04
C ASP A 80 7.70 -3.27 -23.56
N LEU A 81 7.85 -2.84 -22.30
CA LEU A 81 9.14 -2.55 -21.70
C LEU A 81 9.93 -3.84 -21.47
N SER A 82 11.27 -3.77 -21.48
CA SER A 82 12.11 -4.90 -21.06
C SER A 82 11.87 -5.23 -19.58
N VAL A 83 12.18 -6.45 -19.15
CA VAL A 83 11.96 -6.91 -17.76
C VAL A 83 12.64 -6.01 -16.73
N LEU A 84 13.86 -5.51 -17.01
CA LEU A 84 14.57 -4.59 -16.13
C LEU A 84 13.89 -3.20 -16.06
N GLU A 85 13.39 -2.71 -17.19
CA GLU A 85 12.62 -1.46 -17.23
C GLU A 85 11.29 -1.60 -16.50
N LYS A 86 10.58 -2.74 -16.64
CA LYS A 86 9.35 -3.04 -15.89
C LYS A 86 9.61 -2.98 -14.39
N LEU A 87 10.65 -3.67 -13.89
CA LEU A 87 11.01 -3.67 -12.46
C LEU A 87 11.36 -2.28 -11.96
N GLY A 88 12.18 -1.52 -12.72
CA GLY A 88 12.54 -0.15 -12.40
C GLY A 88 11.33 0.80 -12.37
N ALA A 89 10.42 0.66 -13.34
CA ALA A 89 9.21 1.48 -13.42
C ALA A 89 8.23 1.16 -12.26
N VAL A 90 8.06 -0.13 -11.89
CA VAL A 90 7.25 -0.51 -10.73
C VAL A 90 7.84 0.08 -9.45
N ALA A 91 9.15 -0.04 -9.24
CA ALA A 91 9.83 0.55 -8.08
C ALA A 91 9.66 2.09 -8.04
N ALA A 92 9.76 2.77 -9.18
CA ALA A 92 9.53 4.22 -9.27
C ALA A 92 8.06 4.59 -9.00
N SER A 93 7.10 3.77 -9.45
CA SER A 93 5.67 3.99 -9.27
C SER A 93 5.16 3.74 -7.85
N ALA A 94 5.96 3.13 -7.00
CA ALA A 94 5.63 2.88 -5.60
C ALA A 94 5.56 4.18 -4.77
N ARG A 95 6.06 5.30 -5.31
CA ARG A 95 5.92 6.62 -4.68
C ARG A 95 4.45 7.03 -4.66
N VAL A 96 3.95 7.30 -3.47
CA VAL A 96 2.58 7.78 -3.26
C VAL A 96 2.58 9.30 -3.33
N GLU A 97 1.61 9.88 -4.04
CA GLU A 97 1.47 11.33 -4.23
C GLU A 97 0.12 11.84 -3.69
N GLY A 98 0.05 13.15 -3.44
CA GLY A 98 -1.18 13.84 -3.02
C GLY A 98 -1.65 13.48 -1.61
N GLN A 99 -2.95 13.49 -1.38
CA GLN A 99 -3.55 13.22 -0.05
C GLN A 99 -3.16 11.86 0.54
N SER A 100 -2.83 10.88 -0.29
CA SER A 100 -2.36 9.60 0.18
C SER A 100 -0.94 9.68 0.73
N ALA A 101 -0.08 10.57 0.20
CA ALA A 101 1.25 10.84 0.75
C ALA A 101 1.14 11.56 2.11
N GLU A 102 0.24 12.55 2.24
CA GLU A 102 -0.06 13.24 3.51
C GLU A 102 -0.55 12.26 4.57
N LEU A 103 -1.44 11.32 4.19
CA LEU A 103 -1.90 10.27 5.09
C LEU A 103 -0.75 9.38 5.57
N ILE A 104 0.12 8.96 4.66
CA ILE A 104 1.28 8.12 4.99
C ILE A 104 2.22 8.90 5.92
N GLU A 105 2.50 10.16 5.65
CA GLU A 105 3.35 11.01 6.49
C GLU A 105 2.77 11.19 7.89
N GLU A 106 1.47 11.45 8.02
CA GLU A 106 0.78 11.54 9.31
C GLU A 106 0.89 10.24 10.12
N PHE A 107 0.72 9.08 9.45
CA PHE A 107 0.87 7.79 10.13
C PHE A 107 2.32 7.46 10.49
N HIS A 108 3.31 7.95 9.73
CA HIS A 108 4.72 7.81 10.08
C HIS A 108 5.09 8.64 11.33
N THR A 109 4.49 9.82 11.49
CA THR A 109 4.77 10.69 12.64
C THR A 109 4.11 10.22 13.95
N GLN A 110 3.08 9.37 13.88
CA GLN A 110 2.26 8.97 15.03
C GLN A 110 2.60 7.59 15.62
N ASP A 111 3.73 6.99 15.27
CA ASP A 111 4.14 5.65 15.77
C ASP A 111 3.03 4.59 15.60
N ASN A 112 2.42 4.55 14.40
CA ASN A 112 1.31 3.65 14.09
C ASN A 112 1.83 2.37 13.41
N SER A 113 2.46 1.50 14.19
CA SER A 113 3.02 0.24 13.70
C SER A 113 2.00 -0.68 13.02
N GLU A 114 0.72 -0.60 13.43
CA GLU A 114 -0.35 -1.38 12.76
C GLU A 114 -0.56 -0.94 11.31
N PHE A 115 -0.52 0.37 11.03
CA PHE A 115 -0.62 0.91 9.67
C PHE A 115 0.55 0.44 8.79
N HIS A 116 1.77 0.53 9.29
CA HIS A 116 2.98 0.12 8.58
C HIS A 116 2.93 -1.38 8.24
N LEU A 117 2.66 -2.21 9.25
CA LEU A 117 2.57 -3.66 9.08
C LEU A 117 1.49 -4.03 8.06
N LEU A 118 0.30 -3.44 8.17
CA LEU A 118 -0.79 -3.69 7.25
C LEU A 118 -0.45 -3.26 5.83
N SER A 119 0.21 -2.10 5.65
CA SER A 119 0.63 -1.60 4.35
C SER A 119 1.64 -2.53 3.69
N ILE A 120 2.64 -3.01 4.43
CA ILE A 120 3.62 -3.97 3.94
C ILE A 120 2.95 -5.28 3.52
N VAL A 121 2.10 -5.84 4.37
CA VAL A 121 1.40 -7.10 4.08
C VAL A 121 0.52 -7.00 2.84
N GLU A 122 -0.28 -5.93 2.71
CA GLU A 122 -1.13 -5.73 1.53
C GLU A 122 -0.30 -5.48 0.27
N MET A 123 0.83 -4.77 0.38
CA MET A 123 1.75 -4.52 -0.75
C MET A 123 2.43 -5.82 -1.21
N VAL A 124 2.98 -6.61 -0.30
CA VAL A 124 3.59 -7.91 -0.62
C VAL A 124 2.57 -8.81 -1.31
N LYS A 125 1.37 -8.98 -0.73
CA LYS A 125 0.31 -9.80 -1.35
C LYS A 125 -0.12 -9.33 -2.73
N GLY A 126 -0.18 -8.02 -2.94
CA GLY A 126 -0.64 -7.43 -4.20
C GLY A 126 0.42 -7.44 -5.30
N LEU A 127 1.68 -7.16 -4.97
CA LEU A 127 2.76 -7.03 -5.94
C LEU A 127 3.46 -8.35 -6.25
N THR A 128 3.55 -9.29 -5.30
CA THR A 128 4.27 -10.56 -5.49
C THR A 128 3.84 -11.29 -6.76
N PRO A 129 2.55 -11.57 -7.03
CA PRO A 129 2.17 -12.30 -8.24
C PRO A 129 2.53 -11.54 -9.53
N ILE A 130 2.39 -10.20 -9.54
CA ILE A 130 2.67 -9.37 -10.70
C ILE A 130 4.17 -9.37 -11.02
N LEU A 131 5.01 -9.17 -10.01
CA LEU A 131 6.45 -9.12 -10.19
C LEU A 131 7.05 -10.51 -10.42
N ALA A 132 6.44 -11.57 -9.87
CA ALA A 132 6.83 -12.94 -10.15
C ALA A 132 6.63 -13.29 -11.64
N ASP A 133 5.54 -12.82 -12.26
CA ASP A 133 5.32 -12.99 -13.70
C ASP A 133 6.41 -12.25 -14.52
N VAL A 134 6.79 -11.03 -14.13
CA VAL A 134 7.89 -10.27 -14.77
C VAL A 134 9.23 -10.97 -14.59
N VAL A 135 9.50 -11.51 -13.40
CA VAL A 135 10.75 -12.27 -13.15
C VAL A 135 10.76 -13.57 -13.94
N SER A 136 9.63 -14.26 -14.07
CA SER A 136 9.50 -15.47 -14.90
C SER A 136 9.78 -15.17 -16.37
N GLU A 137 9.25 -14.06 -16.91
CA GLU A 137 9.58 -13.57 -18.26
C GLU A 137 11.11 -13.36 -18.39
N GLY A 138 11.76 -12.73 -17.40
CA GLY A 138 13.19 -12.53 -17.39
C GLY A 138 14.02 -13.82 -17.26
N VAL A 139 13.51 -14.86 -16.63
CA VAL A 139 14.14 -16.19 -16.61
C VAL A 139 14.09 -16.83 -18.00
N GLU A 140 12.94 -16.74 -18.70
CA GLU A 140 12.79 -17.22 -20.06
C GLU A 140 13.71 -16.49 -21.06
N GLU A 141 13.94 -15.19 -20.84
CA GLU A 141 14.86 -14.35 -21.63
C GLU A 141 16.34 -14.56 -21.25
N GLY A 142 16.64 -15.29 -20.19
CA GLY A 142 18.01 -15.51 -19.67
C GLY A 142 18.59 -14.28 -18.94
N VAL A 143 17.75 -13.34 -18.52
CA VAL A 143 18.14 -12.16 -17.72
C VAL A 143 18.28 -12.52 -16.25
N PHE A 144 17.44 -13.41 -15.74
CA PHE A 144 17.47 -13.92 -14.36
C PHE A 144 17.72 -15.44 -14.32
N ALA A 145 18.18 -15.93 -13.15
CA ALA A 145 18.58 -17.33 -12.97
C ALA A 145 18.00 -17.92 -11.67
N THR A 146 16.74 -17.60 -11.36
CA THR A 146 16.04 -18.20 -10.21
C THR A 146 15.16 -19.36 -10.64
N ASP A 147 15.08 -20.42 -9.82
CA ASP A 147 14.17 -21.55 -9.97
C ASP A 147 12.83 -21.34 -9.22
N ASP A 148 12.73 -20.28 -8.41
CA ASP A 148 11.53 -19.88 -7.67
C ASP A 148 11.28 -18.36 -7.80
N PRO A 149 10.73 -17.87 -8.93
CA PRO A 149 10.42 -16.46 -9.12
C PRO A 149 9.46 -15.90 -8.05
N LEU A 150 8.46 -16.71 -7.65
CA LEU A 150 7.47 -16.28 -6.66
C LEU A 150 8.10 -16.07 -5.29
N GLY A 151 8.84 -17.06 -4.79
CA GLY A 151 9.51 -17.01 -3.50
C GLY A 151 10.59 -15.93 -3.46
N SER A 152 11.38 -15.78 -4.53
CA SER A 152 12.39 -14.72 -4.65
C SER A 152 11.77 -13.33 -4.51
N VAL A 153 10.68 -13.06 -5.23
CA VAL A 153 9.97 -11.78 -5.15
C VAL A 153 9.33 -11.58 -3.78
N GLU A 154 8.70 -12.61 -3.21
CA GLU A 154 8.06 -12.51 -1.89
C GLU A 154 9.07 -12.15 -0.78
N VAL A 155 10.23 -12.79 -0.79
CA VAL A 155 11.33 -12.52 0.15
C VAL A 155 11.86 -11.11 -0.03
N LEU A 156 12.14 -10.67 -1.27
CA LEU A 156 12.67 -9.34 -1.56
C LEU A 156 11.69 -8.22 -1.20
N LEU A 157 10.41 -8.38 -1.54
CA LEU A 157 9.36 -7.40 -1.17
C LEU A 157 9.17 -7.32 0.34
N THR A 158 9.21 -8.47 1.03
CA THR A 158 9.09 -8.51 2.50
C THR A 158 10.30 -7.86 3.14
N ALA A 159 11.51 -8.23 2.73
CA ALA A 159 12.74 -7.64 3.27
C ALA A 159 12.81 -6.14 2.99
N GLY A 160 12.51 -5.71 1.75
CA GLY A 160 12.47 -4.29 1.38
C GLY A 160 11.42 -3.54 2.17
N GLY A 161 10.20 -4.06 2.24
CA GLY A 161 9.09 -3.43 2.97
C GLY A 161 9.42 -3.18 4.44
N PHE A 162 9.99 -4.16 5.13
CA PHE A 162 10.37 -4.00 6.54
C PHE A 162 11.64 -3.16 6.73
N LEU A 163 12.72 -3.46 6.01
CA LEU A 163 14.03 -2.84 6.25
C LEU A 163 14.08 -1.36 5.85
N LEU A 164 13.26 -0.95 4.88
CA LEU A 164 13.22 0.42 4.38
C LEU A 164 12.12 1.26 5.03
N ASP A 165 11.21 0.64 5.78
CA ASP A 165 10.17 1.35 6.51
C ASP A 165 10.75 2.00 7.77
N VAL A 166 10.84 3.33 7.77
CA VAL A 166 11.39 4.11 8.87
C VAL A 166 10.50 4.05 10.11
N GLY A 167 9.19 3.88 9.95
CA GLY A 167 8.24 3.75 11.06
C GLY A 167 8.39 2.43 11.84
N ILE A 168 8.94 1.38 11.21
CA ILE A 168 9.19 0.09 11.87
C ILE A 168 10.64 -0.03 12.32
N PHE A 169 11.58 0.19 11.39
CA PHE A 169 13.01 -0.07 11.63
C PHE A 169 13.78 1.14 12.11
N GLY A 170 13.21 2.34 11.99
CA GLY A 170 13.91 3.58 12.29
C GLY A 170 15.15 3.79 11.41
N GLY A 171 15.98 4.75 11.82
CA GLY A 171 17.27 5.02 11.17
C GLY A 171 17.29 6.31 10.38
N ASP A 172 18.49 6.83 10.17
CA ASP A 172 18.73 8.01 9.34
C ASP A 172 18.85 7.65 7.84
N ALA A 173 19.00 8.65 6.99
CA ALA A 173 19.10 8.47 5.55
C ALA A 173 20.31 7.58 5.14
N ALA A 174 21.41 7.59 5.89
CA ALA A 174 22.58 6.77 5.61
C ALA A 174 22.29 5.29 5.92
N GLU A 175 21.60 5.01 7.03
CA GLU A 175 21.19 3.65 7.39
C GLU A 175 20.17 3.08 6.42
N VAL A 176 19.17 3.87 6.02
CA VAL A 176 18.18 3.48 5.00
C VAL A 176 18.89 3.21 3.67
N GLY A 177 19.82 4.06 3.24
CA GLY A 177 20.61 3.85 2.03
C GLY A 177 21.46 2.58 2.07
N ARG A 178 22.08 2.28 3.22
CA ARG A 178 22.83 1.03 3.43
C ARG A 178 21.93 -0.22 3.32
N ARG A 179 20.73 -0.16 3.92
CA ARG A 179 19.74 -1.27 3.85
C ARG A 179 19.23 -1.45 2.43
N ALA A 180 18.92 -0.37 1.72
CA ALA A 180 18.51 -0.42 0.32
C ALA A 180 19.57 -1.10 -0.56
N GLY A 181 20.85 -0.71 -0.40
CA GLY A 181 21.93 -1.39 -1.08
C GLY A 181 22.08 -2.86 -0.71
N ALA A 182 21.75 -3.25 0.52
CA ALA A 182 21.77 -4.66 0.92
C ALA A 182 20.62 -5.45 0.26
N VAL A 183 19.42 -4.90 0.18
CA VAL A 183 18.27 -5.51 -0.52
C VAL A 183 18.59 -5.67 -2.02
N THR A 184 19.17 -4.64 -2.65
CA THR A 184 19.58 -4.71 -4.06
C THR A 184 20.59 -5.84 -4.29
N ARG A 185 21.65 -5.93 -3.46
CA ARG A 185 22.65 -7.03 -3.60
C ARG A 185 22.03 -8.40 -3.34
N ALA A 186 21.06 -8.53 -2.44
CA ALA A 186 20.35 -9.78 -2.24
C ALA A 186 19.54 -10.17 -3.49
N ALA A 187 18.95 -9.21 -4.18
CA ALA A 187 18.25 -9.44 -5.45
C ALA A 187 19.18 -9.90 -6.59
N GLU A 188 20.48 -9.53 -6.55
CA GLU A 188 21.49 -9.98 -7.53
C GLU A 188 21.93 -11.43 -7.29
N ILE A 189 21.64 -12.02 -6.13
CA ILE A 189 22.06 -13.37 -5.73
C ILE A 189 20.91 -14.38 -5.89
N LEU A 190 19.66 -13.91 -5.70
CA LEU A 190 18.45 -14.73 -5.82
C LEU A 190 17.99 -14.87 -7.27
#